data_35653dead8590fa1cd77dbe03bbad612
#
_entry.id   35653dead8590fa1cd77dbe03bbad612
#
_cell.length_a   1.000
_cell.length_b   1.000
_cell.length_c   1.000
_cell.angle_alpha   90.00
_cell.angle_beta   90.00
_cell.angle_gamma   90.00
#
_symmetry.space_group_name_H-M   'P 1'
#
loop_
_entity.id
_entity.type
_entity.pdbx_description
1 polymer ?
#
loop_
_entity_poly.entity_id
_entity_poly.type
_entity_poly.pdbx_seq_one_letter_code
_entity_poly.pdbx_strand_id
1 'polypeptide(L)'
;MDPLPSWLLKQCVSLLSPFLTRLINLSIADSAVPECMKMAIVTPILKKSNLDPADISNYRPVSNLSFVSKLLERAIKQQLTGYLESESLLPHNQSAYRAGHSTETAALRVFSDLVSESDAGNISLMALLDLSAAFDMVSYEILFQHLETLRQCGHCAGLA
;
A
#
# COMPACT_ATOMS: atom_id res chain seq x y z
N MET A 1 -17.16 -12.16 5.73
CA MET A 1 -17.44 -11.31 6.89
C MET A 1 -16.80 -11.98 8.10
N ASP A 2 -16.12 -11.20 8.95
CA ASP A 2 -15.54 -11.79 10.16
C ASP A 2 -16.68 -12.25 11.08
N PRO A 3 -16.61 -13.48 11.59
CA PRO A 3 -17.66 -14.00 12.48
C PRO A 3 -17.67 -13.32 13.85
N LEU A 4 -16.57 -12.63 14.19
CA LEU A 4 -16.41 -11.96 15.48
C LEU A 4 -16.19 -10.46 15.29
N PRO A 5 -16.84 -9.61 16.11
CA PRO A 5 -16.64 -8.17 16.06
C PRO A 5 -15.23 -7.80 16.55
N SER A 6 -14.65 -6.74 15.95
CA SER A 6 -13.27 -6.32 16.22
C SER A 6 -12.99 -5.96 17.69
N TRP A 7 -14.00 -5.47 18.43
CA TRP A 7 -13.83 -5.18 19.86
C TRP A 7 -13.58 -6.43 20.68
N LEU A 8 -14.26 -7.56 20.35
CA LEU A 8 -14.07 -8.83 21.04
C LEU A 8 -12.68 -9.42 20.73
N LEU A 9 -12.24 -9.34 19.47
CA LEU A 9 -10.90 -9.77 19.09
C LEU A 9 -9.81 -9.00 19.83
N LYS A 10 -10.02 -7.70 20.08
CA LYS A 10 -9.09 -6.88 20.86
C LYS A 10 -9.01 -7.33 22.34
N GLN A 11 -10.11 -7.75 22.94
CA GLN A 11 -10.14 -8.25 24.31
C GLN A 11 -9.45 -9.62 24.42
N CYS A 12 -9.51 -10.43 23.39
CA CYS A 12 -8.92 -11.77 23.36
C CYS A 12 -7.49 -11.80 22.79
N VAL A 13 -6.85 -10.65 22.63
CA VAL A 13 -5.54 -10.52 21.95
C VAL A 13 -4.48 -11.41 22.57
N SER A 14 -4.37 -11.45 23.89
CA SER A 14 -3.37 -12.26 24.60
C SER A 14 -3.54 -13.76 24.35
N LEU A 15 -4.79 -14.21 24.23
CA LEU A 15 -5.11 -15.61 23.93
C LEU A 15 -4.88 -15.96 22.46
N LEU A 16 -5.25 -15.05 21.54
CA LEU A 16 -5.19 -15.28 20.10
C LEU A 16 -3.81 -15.05 19.50
N SER A 17 -3.00 -14.18 20.11
CA SER A 17 -1.70 -13.76 19.58
C SER A 17 -0.76 -14.93 19.25
N PRO A 18 -0.56 -15.98 20.09
CA PRO A 18 0.32 -17.07 19.74
C PRO A 18 -0.12 -17.84 18.49
N PHE A 19 -1.43 -18.06 18.34
CA PHE A 19 -2.00 -18.76 17.19
C PHE A 19 -1.88 -17.95 15.92
N LEU A 20 -2.22 -16.65 15.97
CA LEU A 20 -2.12 -15.73 14.84
C LEU A 20 -0.67 -15.56 14.39
N THR A 21 0.27 -15.43 15.33
CA THR A 21 1.70 -15.35 15.04
C THR A 21 2.18 -16.62 14.33
N ARG A 22 1.81 -17.79 14.82
CA ARG A 22 2.17 -19.06 14.18
C ARG A 22 1.59 -19.17 12.77
N LEU A 23 0.32 -18.81 12.60
CA LEU A 23 -0.34 -18.85 11.31
C LEU A 23 0.35 -17.93 10.29
N ILE A 24 0.66 -16.69 10.69
CA ILE A 24 1.34 -15.71 9.83
C ILE A 24 2.74 -16.21 9.48
N ASN A 25 3.51 -16.69 10.45
CA ASN A 25 4.86 -17.20 10.21
C ASN A 25 4.87 -18.41 9.28
N LEU A 26 3.92 -19.35 9.43
CA LEU A 26 3.78 -20.47 8.50
C LEU A 26 3.43 -19.99 7.09
N SER A 27 2.48 -19.08 6.96
CA SER A 27 2.09 -18.52 5.65
C SER A 27 3.28 -17.85 4.93
N ILE A 28 4.13 -17.14 5.69
CA ILE A 28 5.33 -16.52 5.14
C ILE A 28 6.37 -17.58 4.77
N ALA A 29 6.63 -18.55 5.65
CA ALA A 29 7.62 -19.62 5.44
C ALA A 29 7.27 -20.50 4.24
N ASP A 30 6.00 -20.86 4.10
CA ASP A 30 5.49 -21.67 3.00
C ASP A 30 5.27 -20.86 1.71
N SER A 31 5.46 -19.53 1.77
CA SER A 31 5.15 -18.60 0.65
C SER A 31 3.73 -18.80 0.12
N ALA A 32 2.79 -19.13 0.99
CA ALA A 32 1.42 -19.49 0.64
C ALA A 32 0.40 -18.75 1.51
N VAL A 33 -0.61 -18.19 0.86
CA VAL A 33 -1.76 -17.59 1.55
C VAL A 33 -2.94 -18.55 1.42
N PRO A 34 -3.54 -18.99 2.55
CA PRO A 34 -4.72 -19.86 2.52
C PRO A 34 -5.86 -19.24 1.70
N GLU A 35 -6.58 -20.05 0.92
CA GLU A 35 -7.65 -19.59 0.03
C GLU A 35 -8.74 -18.81 0.78
N CYS A 36 -9.08 -19.24 2.00
CA CYS A 36 -10.06 -18.53 2.83
C CYS A 36 -9.64 -17.10 3.19
N MET A 37 -8.34 -16.78 3.16
CA MET A 37 -7.81 -15.45 3.42
C MET A 37 -7.75 -14.56 2.17
N LYS A 38 -7.85 -15.15 0.98
CA LYS A 38 -7.86 -14.40 -0.29
C LYS A 38 -9.26 -13.88 -0.64
N MET A 39 -10.30 -14.39 0.00
CA MET A 39 -11.67 -13.98 -0.26
C MET A 39 -11.97 -12.61 0.33
N ALA A 40 -12.46 -11.70 -0.50
CA ALA A 40 -12.90 -10.38 -0.11
C ALA A 40 -14.38 -10.15 -0.47
N ILE A 41 -15.08 -9.40 0.38
CA ILE A 41 -16.41 -8.89 0.04
C ILE A 41 -16.24 -7.52 -0.59
N VAL A 42 -16.61 -7.39 -1.86
CA VAL A 42 -16.56 -6.12 -2.57
C VAL A 42 -17.83 -5.33 -2.29
N THR A 43 -17.67 -4.15 -1.72
CA THR A 43 -18.75 -3.20 -1.44
C THR A 43 -18.60 -1.96 -2.32
N PRO A 44 -19.57 -1.62 -3.18
CA PRO A 44 -19.52 -0.39 -3.94
C PRO A 44 -19.78 0.82 -3.00
N ILE A 45 -18.88 1.79 -3.03
CA ILE A 45 -19.01 3.04 -2.27
C ILE A 45 -19.06 4.21 -3.24
N LEU A 46 -20.06 5.07 -3.09
CA LEU A 46 -20.18 6.29 -3.89
C LEU A 46 -18.95 7.19 -3.70
N LYS A 47 -18.35 7.68 -4.79
CA LYS A 47 -17.11 8.49 -4.75
C LYS A 47 -17.30 9.80 -4.00
N LYS A 48 -18.48 10.43 -4.16
CA LYS A 48 -18.89 11.66 -3.45
C LYS A 48 -20.39 11.61 -3.19
N SER A 49 -20.84 12.19 -2.11
CA SER A 49 -22.25 12.18 -1.68
C SER A 49 -23.21 12.92 -2.63
N ASN A 50 -22.70 13.81 -3.45
CA ASN A 50 -23.48 14.60 -4.42
C ASN A 50 -23.56 14.00 -5.83
N LEU A 51 -23.02 12.80 -6.05
CA LEU A 51 -23.07 12.12 -7.33
C LEU A 51 -24.35 11.29 -7.46
N ASP A 52 -24.80 11.09 -8.70
CA ASP A 52 -25.98 10.28 -8.99
C ASP A 52 -25.76 8.80 -8.60
N PRO A 53 -26.57 8.26 -7.66
CA PRO A 53 -26.46 6.86 -7.28
C PRO A 53 -26.88 5.86 -8.36
N ALA A 54 -27.59 6.29 -9.40
CA ALA A 54 -28.01 5.42 -10.49
C ALA A 54 -26.88 5.13 -11.49
N ASP A 55 -25.84 5.94 -11.50
CA ASP A 55 -24.68 5.76 -12.37
C ASP A 55 -23.59 4.93 -11.68
N ILE A 56 -23.33 3.74 -12.22
CA ILE A 56 -22.31 2.79 -11.71
C ILE A 56 -20.90 3.41 -11.75
N SER A 57 -20.61 4.28 -12.70
CA SER A 57 -19.31 4.95 -12.84
C SER A 57 -18.97 5.83 -11.63
N ASN A 58 -19.97 6.24 -10.85
CA ASN A 58 -19.81 7.03 -9.64
C ASN A 58 -19.39 6.23 -8.41
N TYR A 59 -19.32 4.91 -8.52
CA TYR A 59 -18.90 4.05 -7.42
C TYR A 59 -17.43 3.65 -7.55
N ARG A 60 -16.82 3.38 -6.39
CA ARG A 60 -15.54 2.69 -6.27
C ARG A 60 -15.77 1.33 -5.59
N PRO A 61 -15.23 0.24 -6.11
CA PRO A 61 -15.25 -1.03 -5.41
C PRO A 61 -14.28 -0.97 -4.21
N VAL A 62 -14.77 -1.34 -3.04
CA VAL A 62 -13.95 -1.46 -1.83
C VAL A 62 -13.93 -2.91 -1.40
N SER A 63 -12.77 -3.55 -1.49
CA SER A 63 -12.59 -4.94 -1.08
C SER A 63 -12.37 -5.04 0.42
N ASN A 64 -13.29 -5.71 1.11
CA ASN A 64 -13.18 -5.97 2.53
C ASN A 64 -12.67 -7.39 2.77
N LEU A 65 -11.42 -7.48 3.19
CA LEU A 65 -10.78 -8.71 3.63
C LEU A 65 -11.11 -9.03 5.09
N SER A 66 -10.94 -10.30 5.46
CA SER A 66 -11.08 -10.74 6.84
C SER A 66 -10.04 -10.08 7.76
N PHE A 67 -10.32 -10.06 9.06
CA PHE A 67 -9.39 -9.52 10.06
C PHE A 67 -8.02 -10.21 10.00
N VAL A 68 -8.01 -11.54 9.88
CA VAL A 68 -6.76 -12.32 9.82
C VAL A 68 -5.98 -12.02 8.55
N SER A 69 -6.66 -11.87 7.40
CA SER A 69 -6.04 -11.46 6.13
C SER A 69 -5.36 -10.09 6.27
N LYS A 70 -6.05 -9.13 6.89
CA LYS A 70 -5.48 -7.79 7.14
C LYS A 70 -4.27 -7.80 8.07
N LEU A 71 -4.21 -8.75 9.03
CA LEU A 71 -3.03 -8.92 9.88
C LEU A 71 -1.85 -9.46 9.09
N LEU A 72 -2.07 -10.47 8.24
CA LEU A 72 -1.03 -11.02 7.37
C LEU A 72 -0.50 -9.95 6.40
N GLU A 73 -1.39 -9.22 5.73
CA GLU A 73 -0.98 -8.11 4.85
C GLU A 73 -0.16 -7.05 5.59
N ARG A 74 -0.57 -6.70 6.81
CA ARG A 74 0.15 -5.71 7.62
C ARG A 74 1.54 -6.21 8.02
N ALA A 75 1.68 -7.48 8.38
CA ALA A 75 2.97 -8.08 8.73
C ALA A 75 3.92 -8.08 7.51
N ILE A 76 3.44 -8.50 6.34
CA ILE A 76 4.22 -8.49 5.09
C ILE A 76 4.58 -7.07 4.69
N LYS A 77 3.61 -6.14 4.72
CA LYS A 77 3.84 -4.73 4.42
C LYS A 77 4.94 -4.15 5.30
N GLN A 78 4.92 -4.41 6.60
CA GLN A 78 5.91 -3.87 7.53
C GLN A 78 7.32 -4.38 7.21
N GLN A 79 7.48 -5.67 6.93
CA GLN A 79 8.77 -6.25 6.56
C GLN A 79 9.27 -5.71 5.22
N LEU A 80 8.39 -5.69 4.20
CA LEU A 80 8.75 -5.20 2.87
C LEU A 80 9.12 -3.70 2.91
N THR A 81 8.30 -2.87 3.56
CA THR A 81 8.58 -1.43 3.66
C THR A 81 9.87 -1.18 4.42
N GLY A 82 10.10 -1.88 5.53
CA GLY A 82 11.35 -1.78 6.29
C GLY A 82 12.58 -2.14 5.44
N TYR A 83 12.50 -3.20 4.64
CA TYR A 83 13.56 -3.58 3.71
C TYR A 83 13.80 -2.52 2.62
N LEU A 84 12.74 -2.04 1.96
CA LEU A 84 12.85 -1.03 0.91
C LEU A 84 13.43 0.29 1.42
N GLU A 85 13.13 0.68 2.66
CA GLU A 85 13.67 1.88 3.31
C GLU A 85 15.11 1.69 3.73
N SER A 86 15.47 0.55 4.36
CA SER A 86 16.85 0.29 4.81
C SER A 86 17.83 0.24 3.65
N GLU A 87 17.42 -0.32 2.52
CA GLU A 87 18.23 -0.42 1.30
C GLU A 87 18.10 0.82 0.39
N SER A 88 17.36 1.85 0.79
CA SER A 88 17.13 3.06 0.00
C SER A 88 16.58 2.78 -1.41
N LEU A 89 15.77 1.74 -1.56
CA LEU A 89 15.21 1.29 -2.85
C LEU A 89 13.99 2.09 -3.31
N LEU A 90 13.41 2.91 -2.43
CA LEU A 90 12.28 3.77 -2.80
C LEU A 90 12.76 5.03 -3.53
N PRO A 91 12.08 5.45 -4.60
CA PRO A 91 12.41 6.68 -5.30
C PRO A 91 12.44 7.89 -4.36
N HIS A 92 13.47 8.72 -4.46
CA HIS A 92 13.68 9.88 -3.56
C HIS A 92 12.48 10.84 -3.52
N ASN A 93 11.81 11.04 -4.65
CA ASN A 93 10.69 11.98 -4.75
C ASN A 93 9.31 11.33 -4.51
N GLN A 94 9.26 10.04 -4.21
CA GLN A 94 8.00 9.38 -3.89
C GLN A 94 7.55 9.76 -2.49
N SER A 95 6.38 10.39 -2.36
CA SER A 95 5.74 10.68 -1.08
C SER A 95 4.65 9.66 -0.72
N ALA A 96 4.00 9.04 -1.71
CA ALA A 96 2.94 8.08 -1.46
C ALA A 96 3.44 6.83 -0.73
N TYR A 97 2.68 6.37 0.26
CA TYR A 97 2.94 5.17 1.06
C TYR A 97 4.23 5.19 1.89
N ARG A 98 4.81 6.37 2.14
CA ARG A 98 5.99 6.55 2.99
C ARG A 98 5.63 7.11 4.37
N ALA A 99 6.31 6.64 5.40
CA ALA A 99 6.19 7.18 6.75
C ALA A 99 6.63 8.65 6.80
N GLY A 100 5.90 9.49 7.53
CA GLY A 100 6.21 10.91 7.66
C GLY A 100 5.89 11.77 6.43
N HIS A 101 5.30 11.20 5.39
CA HIS A 101 4.87 11.93 4.18
C HIS A 101 3.34 12.04 4.13
N SER A 102 2.84 13.15 3.62
CA SER A 102 1.43 13.41 3.39
C SER A 102 1.21 14.13 2.05
N THR A 103 -0.05 14.27 1.63
CA THR A 103 -0.40 15.06 0.45
C THR A 103 0.03 16.52 0.61
N GLU A 104 -0.10 17.07 1.82
CA GLU A 104 0.29 18.44 2.12
C GLU A 104 1.81 18.62 2.03
N THR A 105 2.60 17.71 2.57
CA THR A 105 4.06 17.81 2.48
C THR A 105 4.56 17.65 1.05
N ALA A 106 3.92 16.79 0.25
CA ALA A 106 4.22 16.64 -1.17
C ALA A 106 3.89 17.91 -1.95
N ALA A 107 2.71 18.51 -1.71
CA ALA A 107 2.29 19.76 -2.35
C ALA A 107 3.20 20.92 -1.97
N LEU A 108 3.57 21.04 -0.69
CA LEU A 108 4.50 22.08 -0.21
C LEU A 108 5.86 21.97 -0.90
N ARG A 109 6.38 20.77 -1.10
CA ARG A 109 7.65 20.57 -1.80
C ARG A 109 7.56 21.03 -3.24
N VAL A 110 6.54 20.60 -4.00
CA VAL A 110 6.33 21.05 -5.38
C VAL A 110 6.19 22.56 -5.46
N PHE A 111 5.42 23.16 -4.54
CA PHE A 111 5.25 24.62 -4.49
C PHE A 111 6.57 25.34 -4.18
N SER A 112 7.37 24.84 -3.24
CA SER A 112 8.67 25.38 -2.90
C SER A 112 9.63 25.35 -4.10
N ASP A 113 9.64 24.23 -4.84
CA ASP A 113 10.47 24.11 -6.05
C ASP A 113 10.06 25.13 -7.13
N LEU A 114 8.73 25.30 -7.37
CA LEU A 114 8.21 26.28 -8.31
C LEU A 114 8.56 27.73 -7.92
N VAL A 115 8.46 28.08 -6.64
CA VAL A 115 8.82 29.43 -6.14
C VAL A 115 10.31 29.67 -6.31
N SER A 116 11.15 28.68 -5.94
CA SER A 116 12.60 28.79 -6.08
C SER A 116 13.04 29.03 -7.53
N GLU A 117 12.43 28.31 -8.49
CA GLU A 117 12.70 28.51 -9.90
C GLU A 117 12.22 29.87 -10.40
N SER A 118 11.07 30.35 -9.92
CA SER A 118 10.58 31.70 -10.22
C SER A 118 11.50 32.80 -9.69
N ASP A 119 11.99 32.65 -8.46
CA ASP A 119 12.93 33.61 -7.85
C ASP A 119 14.27 33.64 -8.59
N ALA A 120 14.67 32.51 -9.19
CA ALA A 120 15.84 32.43 -10.06
C ALA A 120 15.62 33.02 -11.47
N GLY A 121 14.41 33.51 -11.76
CA GLY A 121 14.04 34.07 -13.07
C GLY A 121 13.77 33.02 -14.15
N ASN A 122 13.62 31.73 -13.76
CA ASN A 122 13.33 30.64 -14.68
C ASN A 122 11.82 30.53 -14.97
N ILE A 123 11.48 29.93 -16.09
CA ILE A 123 10.10 29.57 -16.45
C ILE A 123 9.86 28.11 -16.07
N SER A 124 8.84 27.87 -15.24
CA SER A 124 8.48 26.51 -14.79
C SER A 124 7.25 26.01 -15.54
N LEU A 125 7.27 24.74 -15.94
CA LEU A 125 6.12 24.02 -16.47
C LEU A 125 5.81 22.83 -15.57
N MET A 126 4.59 22.77 -15.02
CA MET A 126 4.11 21.65 -14.21
C MET A 126 3.07 20.84 -14.98
N ALA A 127 3.31 19.54 -15.15
CA ALA A 127 2.34 18.60 -15.69
C ALA A 127 1.84 17.68 -14.56
N LEU A 128 0.51 17.60 -14.38
CA LEU A 128 -0.15 16.68 -13.45
C LEU A 128 -0.72 15.51 -14.23
N LEU A 129 -0.24 14.32 -13.95
CA LEU A 129 -0.70 13.09 -14.60
C LEU A 129 -1.46 12.24 -13.58
N ASP A 130 -2.63 11.74 -13.97
CA ASP A 130 -3.43 10.83 -13.17
C ASP A 130 -3.67 9.53 -13.93
N LEU A 131 -3.70 8.41 -13.19
CA LEU A 131 -3.90 7.07 -13.73
C LEU A 131 -5.28 6.56 -13.30
N SER A 132 -6.16 6.34 -14.26
CA SER A 132 -7.45 5.69 -14.01
C SER A 132 -7.25 4.23 -13.66
N ALA A 133 -7.94 3.75 -12.61
CA ALA A 133 -7.92 2.35 -12.18
C ALA A 133 -6.49 1.77 -12.00
N ALA A 134 -5.57 2.55 -11.43
CA ALA A 134 -4.15 2.23 -11.36
C ALA A 134 -3.86 0.82 -10.77
N PHE A 135 -4.59 0.40 -9.73
CA PHE A 135 -4.40 -0.92 -9.12
C PHE A 135 -4.92 -2.06 -10.00
N ASP A 136 -5.97 -1.83 -10.78
CA ASP A 136 -6.56 -2.86 -11.66
C ASP A 136 -5.72 -3.08 -12.93
N MET A 137 -4.86 -2.10 -13.26
CA MET A 137 -3.99 -2.15 -14.45
C MET A 137 -2.59 -2.71 -14.15
N VAL A 138 -2.29 -3.08 -12.90
CA VAL A 138 -0.99 -3.65 -12.55
C VAL A 138 -0.82 -5.05 -13.12
N SER A 139 0.20 -5.24 -13.96
CA SER A 139 0.64 -6.58 -14.35
C SER A 139 1.41 -7.22 -13.19
N TYR A 140 0.86 -8.29 -12.63
CA TYR A 140 1.53 -9.03 -11.55
C TYR A 140 2.85 -9.64 -12.00
N GLU A 141 2.96 -10.05 -13.24
CA GLU A 141 4.19 -10.61 -13.80
C GLU A 141 5.33 -9.58 -13.76
N ILE A 142 5.07 -8.37 -14.25
CA ILE A 142 6.05 -7.26 -14.21
C ILE A 142 6.36 -6.86 -12.76
N LEU A 143 5.35 -6.82 -11.89
CA LEU A 143 5.54 -6.51 -10.48
C LEU A 143 6.48 -7.50 -9.80
N PHE A 144 6.30 -8.81 -10.04
CA PHE A 144 7.17 -9.83 -9.45
C PHE A 144 8.59 -9.77 -10.01
N GLN A 145 8.78 -9.51 -11.29
CA GLN A 145 10.10 -9.29 -11.88
C GLN A 145 10.81 -8.11 -11.23
N HIS A 146 10.12 -6.99 -11.02
CA HIS A 146 10.69 -5.83 -10.34
C HIS A 146 11.05 -6.14 -8.87
N LEU A 147 10.20 -6.83 -8.13
CA LEU A 147 10.49 -7.24 -6.76
C LEU A 147 11.70 -8.16 -6.68
N GLU A 148 11.86 -9.06 -7.63
CA GLU A 148 13.03 -9.94 -7.71
C GLU A 148 14.32 -9.17 -8.01
N THR A 149 14.28 -8.19 -8.90
CA THR A 149 15.40 -7.28 -9.19
C THR A 149 15.79 -6.46 -7.95
N LEU A 150 14.81 -5.92 -7.22
CA LEU A 150 15.05 -5.16 -5.98
C LEU A 150 15.72 -6.05 -4.91
N ARG A 151 15.35 -7.32 -4.80
CA ARG A 151 15.98 -8.27 -3.87
C ARG A 151 17.46 -8.48 -4.22
N GLN A 152 17.79 -8.56 -5.51
CA GLN A 152 19.17 -8.72 -5.96
C GLN A 152 20.03 -7.47 -5.70
N CYS A 153 19.46 -6.27 -5.91
CA CYS A 153 20.15 -5.00 -5.64
C CYS A 153 20.50 -4.83 -4.16
N GLY A 154 19.56 -5.13 -3.24
CA GLY A 154 19.81 -5.06 -1.80
C GLY A 154 20.91 -6.02 -1.32
N HIS A 155 21.05 -7.18 -1.95
CA HIS A 155 22.12 -8.15 -1.62
C HIS A 155 23.51 -7.66 -2.06
N CYS A 156 23.60 -6.88 -3.12
CA CYS A 156 24.87 -6.32 -3.62
C CYS A 156 25.37 -5.13 -2.78
N ALA A 157 24.49 -4.38 -2.13
CA ALA A 157 24.87 -3.26 -1.29
C ALA A 157 25.51 -3.68 0.06
N GLY A 158 25.30 -4.91 0.49
CA GLY A 158 25.86 -5.47 1.72
C GLY A 158 27.25 -6.12 1.59
N LEU A 159 27.88 -6.06 0.39
CA LEU A 159 29.18 -6.67 0.09
C LEU A 159 30.28 -5.64 -0.27
N ALA A 160 30.05 -4.34 0.03
CA ALA A 160 31.04 -3.29 -0.21
C ALA A 160 31.61 -2.74 1.12
#